data_c7f82b780db067eefe7f5ee8c405ad36
#
_entry.id   c7f82b780db067eefe7f5ee8c405ad36
#
_cell.length_a   1.000
_cell.length_b   1.000
_cell.length_c   1.000
_cell.angle_alpha   90.00
_cell.angle_beta   90.00
_cell.angle_gamma   90.00
#
_symmetry.space_group_name_H-M   'P 1'
#
loop_
_entity.id
_entity.type
_entity.pdbx_description
1 polymer ?
#
loop_
_entity_poly.entity_id
_entity_poly.type
_entity_poly.pdbx_seq_one_letter_code
_entity_poly.pdbx_strand_id
1 'polypeptide(L)'
;MTIRIFNPEHDIALASNMERFTAPHAGRLLRSDLCYLPALWSDEGDVVIVDDIDFAEAAYRKLKTERKPEVEFCTLEQIEHVLSSSAVMPKIDVWGWDMAIRFQLMKAGVPENCLPSVDAMQEIRRLSGRQCTTNLLREIRKGVESNTCGESKYITDYQVFCDAMQSVAAVVKAPWSSSGRGVRYFLEDEHSENAYNWVSNTIRLQGGVMMEPLYNKVKDFGMEFRRDCDGKVEYLGLSLFQTQNGAYTGNILATESVKRDMLGKYVSLELLDNVTSRLERELEVLFSALPDEKALENQTLKRLLDRLGLNSERL
;
A
#
# COMPACT_ATOMS: atom_id res chain seq x y z
N MET A 1 12.22 21.59 0.80
CA MET A 1 12.90 20.45 1.43
C MET A 1 11.86 19.51 2.00
N THR A 2 11.99 18.22 1.71
CA THR A 2 11.13 17.15 2.22
C THR A 2 12.02 16.13 2.94
N ILE A 3 11.60 15.69 4.13
CA ILE A 3 12.22 14.57 4.85
C ILE A 3 11.48 13.30 4.45
N ARG A 4 12.19 12.32 3.90
CA ARG A 4 11.62 11.09 3.37
C ARG A 4 12.05 9.87 4.17
N ILE A 5 11.11 8.95 4.37
CA ILE A 5 11.33 7.75 5.17
C ILE A 5 10.74 6.53 4.45
N PHE A 6 11.52 5.46 4.34
CA PHE A 6 11.08 4.17 3.85
C PHE A 6 10.77 3.23 5.02
N ASN A 7 9.49 2.99 5.28
CA ASN A 7 8.99 2.06 6.32
C ASN A 7 8.14 0.95 5.68
N PRO A 8 8.78 -0.03 4.98
CA PRO A 8 8.06 -1.08 4.22
C PRO A 8 7.25 -2.05 5.09
N GLU A 9 7.46 -2.04 6.40
CA GLU A 9 6.68 -2.78 7.40
C GLU A 9 5.30 -2.18 7.70
N HIS A 10 4.94 -1.09 7.04
CA HIS A 10 3.72 -0.31 7.25
C HIS A 10 2.44 -1.15 7.36
N ASP A 11 2.19 -2.10 6.45
CA ASP A 11 0.98 -2.96 6.50
C ASP A 11 0.87 -3.75 7.80
N ILE A 12 2.00 -4.24 8.33
CA ILE A 12 2.03 -5.00 9.58
C ILE A 12 1.88 -4.05 10.77
N ALA A 13 2.41 -2.83 10.68
CA ALA A 13 2.23 -1.79 11.68
C ALA A 13 0.75 -1.36 11.75
N LEU A 14 0.07 -1.19 10.60
CA LEU A 14 -1.38 -0.95 10.56
C LEU A 14 -2.20 -2.09 11.17
N ALA A 15 -1.80 -3.34 10.91
CA ALA A 15 -2.45 -4.51 11.51
C ALA A 15 -2.32 -4.49 13.04
N SER A 16 -1.14 -4.15 13.55
CA SER A 16 -0.84 -4.05 14.97
C SER A 16 -1.52 -2.86 15.65
N ASN A 17 -1.59 -1.72 14.98
CA ASN A 17 -2.12 -0.44 15.48
C ASN A 17 -1.48 0.02 16.81
N MET A 18 -0.20 -0.26 17.01
CA MET A 18 0.54 0.08 18.24
C MET A 18 1.63 1.11 17.95
N GLU A 19 1.75 2.10 18.83
CA GLU A 19 2.86 3.08 18.80
C GLU A 19 4.23 2.41 18.97
N ARG A 20 4.32 1.47 19.90
CA ARG A 20 5.55 0.72 20.20
C ARG A 20 5.54 -0.63 19.46
N PHE A 21 5.46 -0.54 18.14
CA PHE A 21 5.53 -1.71 17.29
C PHE A 21 6.98 -2.04 16.90
N THR A 22 7.33 -3.31 16.97
CA THR A 22 8.61 -3.83 16.45
C THR A 22 8.32 -4.77 15.30
N ALA A 23 8.77 -4.38 14.10
CA ALA A 23 8.60 -5.19 12.91
C ALA A 23 9.32 -6.55 13.03
N PRO A 24 8.81 -7.62 12.39
CA PRO A 24 9.52 -8.88 12.24
C PRO A 24 10.90 -8.68 11.60
N HIS A 25 11.84 -9.58 11.85
CA HIS A 25 13.22 -9.49 11.35
C HIS A 25 13.30 -9.21 9.85
N ALA A 26 12.49 -9.93 9.03
CA ALA A 26 12.48 -9.73 7.58
C ALA A 26 12.02 -8.32 7.16
N GLY A 27 11.09 -7.72 7.89
CA GLY A 27 10.65 -6.32 7.63
C GLY A 27 11.75 -5.32 7.96
N ARG A 28 12.42 -5.51 9.10
CA ARG A 28 13.56 -4.67 9.49
C ARG A 28 14.73 -4.78 8.51
N LEU A 29 15.03 -5.99 8.07
CA LEU A 29 16.08 -6.22 7.08
C LEU A 29 15.75 -5.52 5.74
N LEU A 30 14.50 -5.65 5.26
CA LEU A 30 14.05 -4.98 4.04
C LEU A 30 14.17 -3.45 4.17
N ARG A 31 13.80 -2.89 5.32
CA ARG A 31 13.97 -1.46 5.60
C ARG A 31 15.44 -1.06 5.56
N SER A 32 16.29 -1.76 6.29
CA SER A 32 17.73 -1.47 6.34
C SER A 32 18.40 -1.57 4.97
N ASP A 33 18.09 -2.61 4.19
CA ASP A 33 18.68 -2.84 2.87
C ASP A 33 18.24 -1.80 1.83
N LEU A 34 17.05 -1.22 1.96
CA LEU A 34 16.41 -0.36 0.96
C LEU A 34 16.07 1.06 1.46
N CYS A 35 16.53 1.46 2.65
CA CYS A 35 16.24 2.76 3.27
C CYS A 35 16.60 3.97 2.38
N TYR A 36 17.55 3.82 1.47
CA TYR A 36 18.01 4.86 0.55
C TYR A 36 17.10 5.04 -0.69
N LEU A 37 16.16 4.13 -0.95
CA LEU A 37 15.30 4.21 -2.15
C LEU A 37 14.55 5.54 -2.29
N PRO A 38 14.07 6.20 -1.22
CA PRO A 38 13.42 7.50 -1.36
C PRO A 38 14.24 8.56 -2.10
N ALA A 39 15.57 8.45 -2.12
CA ALA A 39 16.42 9.33 -2.90
C ALA A 39 16.09 9.29 -4.42
N LEU A 40 15.54 8.20 -4.93
CA LEU A 40 15.17 8.07 -6.34
C LEU A 40 14.01 8.99 -6.76
N TRP A 41 13.13 9.36 -5.83
CA TRP A 41 12.01 10.28 -6.10
C TRP A 41 12.08 11.58 -5.27
N SER A 42 13.23 11.86 -4.67
CA SER A 42 13.51 13.10 -3.96
C SER A 42 13.79 14.25 -4.95
N ASP A 43 13.67 15.48 -4.49
CA ASP A 43 14.17 16.65 -5.17
C ASP A 43 15.55 17.04 -4.60
N GLU A 44 16.28 17.93 -5.32
CA GLU A 44 17.55 18.43 -4.84
C GLU A 44 17.40 19.06 -3.44
N GLY A 45 18.28 18.68 -2.52
CA GLY A 45 18.27 19.18 -1.14
C GLY A 45 17.20 18.55 -0.24
N ASP A 46 16.50 17.51 -0.69
CA ASP A 46 15.66 16.67 0.21
C ASP A 46 16.54 15.83 1.14
N VAL A 47 16.00 15.45 2.28
CA VAL A 47 16.65 14.61 3.28
C VAL A 47 16.03 13.23 3.29
N VAL A 48 16.85 12.19 3.30
CA VAL A 48 16.38 10.79 3.38
C VAL A 48 16.87 10.17 4.69
N ILE A 49 15.93 9.72 5.50
CA ILE A 49 16.24 9.03 6.76
C ILE A 49 16.65 7.60 6.49
N VAL A 50 17.81 7.22 7.00
CA VAL A 50 18.42 5.89 6.82
C VAL A 50 18.91 5.33 8.14
N ASP A 51 19.13 4.03 8.20
CA ASP A 51 19.69 3.38 9.40
C ASP A 51 21.22 3.49 9.44
N ASP A 52 21.88 3.51 8.27
CA ASP A 52 23.34 3.61 8.10
C ASP A 52 23.65 4.50 6.91
N ILE A 53 24.29 5.65 7.16
CA ILE A 53 24.60 6.67 6.16
C ILE A 53 25.63 6.15 5.16
N ASP A 54 26.72 5.53 5.62
CA ASP A 54 27.80 5.05 4.77
C ASP A 54 27.31 3.98 3.80
N PHE A 55 26.47 3.07 4.30
CA PHE A 55 25.79 2.07 3.48
C PHE A 55 24.87 2.71 2.45
N ALA A 56 24.02 3.65 2.86
CA ALA A 56 23.04 4.32 1.99
C ALA A 56 23.74 5.08 0.86
N GLU A 57 24.79 5.86 1.18
CA GLU A 57 25.59 6.57 0.18
C GLU A 57 26.26 5.61 -0.81
N ALA A 58 26.89 4.53 -0.29
CA ALA A 58 27.55 3.55 -1.13
C ALA A 58 26.56 2.81 -2.05
N ALA A 59 25.37 2.47 -1.54
CA ALA A 59 24.32 1.82 -2.31
C ALA A 59 23.75 2.77 -3.35
N TYR A 60 23.38 4.00 -2.96
CA TYR A 60 22.85 5.01 -3.85
C TYR A 60 23.84 5.37 -4.97
N ARG A 61 25.14 5.48 -4.67
CA ARG A 61 26.20 5.73 -5.65
C ARG A 61 26.29 4.66 -6.73
N LYS A 62 25.98 3.41 -6.42
CA LYS A 62 26.01 2.29 -7.36
C LYS A 62 24.79 2.23 -8.29
N LEU A 63 23.69 2.89 -7.95
CA LEU A 63 22.51 2.91 -8.81
C LEU A 63 22.81 3.62 -10.12
N LYS A 64 22.43 2.98 -11.21
CA LYS A 64 22.51 3.54 -12.57
C LYS A 64 21.16 4.12 -12.93
N THR A 65 21.00 5.42 -12.78
CA THR A 65 19.77 6.16 -13.12
C THR A 65 20.13 7.37 -13.98
N GLU A 66 19.22 7.78 -14.86
CA GLU A 66 19.43 8.98 -15.71
C GLU A 66 19.49 10.26 -14.87
N ARG A 67 18.69 10.34 -13.83
CA ARG A 67 18.66 11.46 -12.89
C ARG A 67 18.97 10.95 -11.47
N LYS A 68 19.91 11.62 -10.83
CA LYS A 68 20.37 11.30 -9.50
C LYS A 68 20.42 12.59 -8.68
N PRO A 69 19.31 12.95 -8.00
CA PRO A 69 19.29 14.18 -7.21
C PRO A 69 20.31 14.10 -6.07
N GLU A 70 20.90 15.25 -5.75
CA GLU A 70 21.69 15.39 -4.52
C GLU A 70 20.74 15.47 -3.33
N VAL A 71 20.80 14.46 -2.47
CA VAL A 71 20.04 14.37 -1.22
C VAL A 71 20.99 14.23 -0.06
N GLU A 72 20.55 14.69 1.10
CA GLU A 72 21.26 14.45 2.36
C GLU A 72 20.72 13.16 3.00
N PHE A 73 21.62 12.25 3.36
CA PHE A 73 21.26 11.10 4.18
C PHE A 73 21.52 11.42 5.64
N CYS A 74 20.54 11.17 6.51
CA CYS A 74 20.72 11.30 7.96
C CYS A 74 20.00 10.18 8.71
N THR A 75 20.39 9.93 9.95
CA THR A 75 19.68 8.97 10.81
C THR A 75 18.48 9.65 11.49
N LEU A 76 17.56 8.84 11.99
CA LEU A 76 16.41 9.36 12.74
C LEU A 76 16.85 10.16 13.99
N GLU A 77 17.99 9.82 14.59
CA GLU A 77 18.57 10.50 15.74
C GLU A 77 19.06 11.91 15.41
N GLN A 78 19.41 12.17 14.15
CA GLN A 78 19.89 13.47 13.66
C GLN A 78 18.76 14.39 13.18
N ILE A 79 17.51 13.91 13.14
CA ILE A 79 16.39 14.66 12.57
C ILE A 79 16.15 16.01 13.24
N GLU A 80 16.39 16.10 14.57
CA GLU A 80 16.25 17.36 15.32
C GLU A 80 17.23 18.43 14.81
N HIS A 81 18.44 18.04 14.43
CA HIS A 81 19.42 18.95 13.82
C HIS A 81 18.94 19.45 12.45
N VAL A 82 18.41 18.56 11.62
CA VAL A 82 17.83 18.91 10.31
C VAL A 82 16.68 19.89 10.48
N LEU A 83 15.79 19.65 11.42
CA LEU A 83 14.65 20.53 11.71
C LEU A 83 15.11 21.93 12.18
N SER A 84 16.14 21.97 13.02
CA SER A 84 16.68 23.22 13.60
C SER A 84 17.45 24.05 12.58
N SER A 85 18.06 23.43 11.58
CA SER A 85 18.81 24.11 10.51
C SER A 85 17.93 24.68 9.40
N SER A 86 16.67 24.29 9.35
CA SER A 86 15.73 24.70 8.29
C SER A 86 14.98 25.98 8.68
N ALA A 87 14.97 26.97 7.80
CA ALA A 87 14.19 28.21 7.99
C ALA A 87 12.66 27.99 7.95
N VAL A 88 12.20 26.91 7.31
CA VAL A 88 10.79 26.53 7.17
C VAL A 88 10.68 25.05 7.55
N MET A 89 9.65 24.71 8.31
CA MET A 89 9.41 23.32 8.70
C MET A 89 9.32 22.42 7.46
N PRO A 90 10.16 21.37 7.37
CA PRO A 90 10.14 20.45 6.24
C PRO A 90 8.84 19.66 6.16
N LYS A 91 8.42 19.32 4.94
CA LYS A 91 7.38 18.32 4.75
C LYS A 91 7.93 16.94 5.14
N ILE A 92 7.15 16.17 5.90
CA ILE A 92 7.48 14.77 6.22
C ILE A 92 6.73 13.85 5.24
N ASP A 93 7.48 13.02 4.53
CA ASP A 93 6.97 12.07 3.53
C ASP A 93 7.45 10.67 3.88
N VAL A 94 6.55 9.86 4.42
CA VAL A 94 6.82 8.47 4.78
C VAL A 94 6.25 7.53 3.72
N TRP A 95 6.82 6.33 3.59
CA TRP A 95 6.27 5.30 2.69
C TRP A 95 4.82 4.95 3.05
N GLY A 96 4.52 4.86 4.33
CA GLY A 96 3.16 4.69 4.81
C GLY A 96 2.99 5.21 6.24
N TRP A 97 1.93 6.02 6.47
CA TRP A 97 1.61 6.54 7.78
C TRP A 97 0.94 5.47 8.66
N ASP A 98 1.53 5.22 9.81
CA ASP A 98 1.01 4.36 10.87
C ASP A 98 1.38 4.92 12.26
N MET A 99 0.79 4.35 13.30
CA MET A 99 1.02 4.81 14.68
C MET A 99 2.48 4.66 15.11
N ALA A 100 3.20 3.67 14.59
CA ALA A 100 4.59 3.42 14.97
C ALA A 100 5.52 4.47 14.39
N ILE A 101 5.42 4.78 13.11
CA ILE A 101 6.25 5.82 12.49
C ILE A 101 5.94 7.20 13.05
N ARG A 102 4.65 7.51 13.29
CA ARG A 102 4.25 8.75 13.96
C ARG A 102 4.92 8.88 15.34
N PHE A 103 4.87 7.82 16.15
CA PHE A 103 5.50 7.79 17.47
C PHE A 103 7.02 7.93 17.39
N GLN A 104 7.69 7.24 16.45
CA GLN A 104 9.14 7.34 16.26
C GLN A 104 9.57 8.78 15.92
N LEU A 105 8.85 9.43 14.98
CA LEU A 105 9.12 10.81 14.60
C LEU A 105 8.91 11.79 15.74
N MET A 106 7.82 11.65 16.49
CA MET A 106 7.56 12.47 17.68
C MET A 106 8.66 12.31 18.73
N LYS A 107 9.11 11.07 18.94
CA LYS A 107 10.22 10.77 19.87
C LYS A 107 11.55 11.34 19.41
N ALA A 108 11.77 11.45 18.12
CA ALA A 108 12.96 12.04 17.51
C ALA A 108 12.91 13.58 17.43
N GLY A 109 11.92 14.23 18.04
CA GLY A 109 11.83 15.68 18.14
C GLY A 109 10.98 16.38 17.06
N VAL A 110 10.29 15.62 16.19
CA VAL A 110 9.34 16.24 15.24
C VAL A 110 8.13 16.78 16.02
N PRO A 111 7.79 18.07 15.88
CA PRO A 111 6.65 18.67 16.55
C PRO A 111 5.33 17.97 16.16
N GLU A 112 4.47 17.75 17.14
CA GLU A 112 3.21 17.01 16.92
C GLU A 112 2.29 17.67 15.89
N ASN A 113 2.28 18.98 15.82
CA ASN A 113 1.50 19.75 14.84
C ASN A 113 2.00 19.57 13.38
N CYS A 114 3.19 18.99 13.18
CA CYS A 114 3.74 18.63 11.86
C CYS A 114 3.47 17.18 11.48
N LEU A 115 2.82 16.42 12.35
CA LEU A 115 2.45 15.03 12.15
C LEU A 115 0.93 14.92 11.97
N PRO A 116 0.44 13.91 11.22
CA PRO A 116 -0.98 13.62 11.15
C PRO A 116 -1.55 13.40 12.57
N SER A 117 -2.77 13.87 12.81
CA SER A 117 -3.46 13.65 14.10
C SER A 117 -3.73 12.16 14.34
N VAL A 118 -4.02 11.78 15.59
CA VAL A 118 -4.40 10.41 15.92
C VAL A 118 -5.66 9.99 15.16
N ASP A 119 -6.64 10.89 15.01
CA ASP A 119 -7.86 10.63 14.26
C ASP A 119 -7.56 10.39 12.77
N ALA A 120 -6.64 11.18 12.19
CA ALA A 120 -6.17 10.95 10.82
C ALA A 120 -5.47 9.58 10.68
N MET A 121 -4.68 9.15 11.68
CA MET A 121 -4.08 7.82 11.70
C MET A 121 -5.12 6.70 11.72
N GLN A 122 -6.17 6.84 12.52
CA GLN A 122 -7.26 5.85 12.56
C GLN A 122 -8.03 5.80 11.24
N GLU A 123 -8.24 6.95 10.60
CA GLU A 123 -8.90 7.00 9.30
C GLU A 123 -8.03 6.40 8.19
N ILE A 124 -6.71 6.68 8.15
CA ILE A 124 -5.77 6.03 7.24
C ILE A 124 -5.82 4.51 7.44
N ARG A 125 -5.77 4.05 8.68
CA ARG A 125 -5.87 2.63 8.99
C ARG A 125 -7.19 2.03 8.50
N ARG A 126 -8.30 2.69 8.74
CA ARG A 126 -9.63 2.26 8.29
C ARG A 126 -9.68 2.11 6.77
N LEU A 127 -9.20 3.12 6.03
CA LEU A 127 -9.21 3.16 4.58
C LEU A 127 -8.21 2.18 3.94
N SER A 128 -7.11 1.88 4.63
CA SER A 128 -6.13 0.86 4.20
C SER A 128 -6.62 -0.57 4.43
N GLY A 129 -7.68 -0.76 5.18
CA GLY A 129 -8.23 -2.09 5.48
C GLY A 129 -9.08 -2.64 4.33
N ARG A 130 -8.91 -3.93 4.03
CA ARG A 130 -9.68 -4.63 2.98
C ARG A 130 -11.19 -4.60 3.20
N GLN A 131 -11.68 -4.37 4.42
CA GLN A 131 -13.11 -4.24 4.69
C GLN A 131 -13.79 -3.10 3.90
N CYS A 132 -13.03 -2.07 3.50
CA CYS A 132 -13.54 -1.00 2.65
C CYS A 132 -13.96 -1.50 1.26
N THR A 133 -13.37 -2.60 0.78
CA THR A 133 -13.67 -3.16 -0.54
C THR A 133 -15.08 -3.76 -0.63
N THR A 134 -15.70 -4.13 0.49
CA THR A 134 -17.04 -4.76 0.49
C THR A 134 -18.09 -3.87 -0.16
N ASN A 135 -18.14 -2.59 0.22
CA ASN A 135 -19.07 -1.63 -0.37
C ASN A 135 -18.57 -1.12 -1.72
N LEU A 136 -17.28 -0.81 -1.83
CA LEU A 136 -16.66 -0.35 -3.07
C LEU A 136 -16.94 -1.33 -4.23
N LEU A 137 -16.70 -2.63 -4.03
CA LEU A 137 -16.93 -3.66 -5.02
C LEU A 137 -18.39 -3.68 -5.51
N ARG A 138 -19.35 -3.49 -4.61
CA ARG A 138 -20.78 -3.43 -4.94
C ARG A 138 -21.11 -2.20 -5.81
N GLU A 139 -20.57 -1.05 -5.45
CA GLU A 139 -20.81 0.20 -6.18
C GLU A 139 -20.18 0.18 -7.58
N ILE A 140 -18.95 -0.24 -7.72
CA ILE A 140 -18.28 -0.29 -9.02
C ILE A 140 -18.90 -1.32 -9.98
N ARG A 141 -19.57 -2.36 -9.47
CA ARG A 141 -20.23 -3.38 -10.30
C ARG A 141 -21.60 -2.96 -10.82
N LYS A 142 -22.24 -1.95 -10.26
CA LYS A 142 -23.55 -1.48 -10.72
C LYS A 142 -23.54 -1.14 -12.22
N GLY A 143 -24.38 -1.81 -13.00
CA GLY A 143 -24.50 -1.59 -14.46
C GLY A 143 -23.41 -2.26 -15.31
N VAL A 144 -22.56 -3.10 -14.71
CA VAL A 144 -21.59 -3.98 -15.42
C VAL A 144 -21.63 -5.41 -14.86
N GLU A 145 -22.70 -5.76 -14.16
CA GLU A 145 -22.85 -7.04 -13.46
C GLU A 145 -22.75 -8.25 -14.39
N SER A 146 -23.24 -8.11 -15.62
CA SER A 146 -23.21 -9.18 -16.63
C SER A 146 -21.78 -9.57 -17.07
N ASN A 147 -20.83 -8.64 -16.93
CA ASN A 147 -19.45 -8.79 -17.40
C ASN A 147 -18.44 -8.84 -16.25
N THR A 148 -18.93 -8.81 -15.01
CA THR A 148 -18.08 -8.82 -13.80
C THR A 148 -18.64 -9.80 -12.78
N CYS A 149 -17.75 -10.40 -12.01
CA CYS A 149 -18.11 -11.17 -10.81
C CYS A 149 -17.34 -10.66 -9.60
N GLY A 150 -17.72 -11.10 -8.43
CA GLY A 150 -17.03 -10.80 -7.19
C GLY A 150 -18.00 -10.52 -6.05
N GLU A 151 -17.70 -11.11 -4.94
CA GLU A 151 -18.31 -10.83 -3.65
C GLU A 151 -17.18 -10.72 -2.62
N SER A 152 -17.36 -9.85 -1.64
CA SER A 152 -16.46 -9.74 -0.51
C SER A 152 -17.30 -9.52 0.75
N LYS A 153 -17.10 -10.35 1.76
CA LYS A 153 -17.82 -10.28 3.04
C LYS A 153 -16.81 -10.04 4.16
N TYR A 154 -17.08 -9.04 5.00
CA TYR A 154 -16.32 -8.83 6.21
C TYR A 154 -16.99 -9.56 7.38
N ILE A 155 -16.30 -10.52 7.99
CA ILE A 155 -16.81 -11.38 9.05
C ILE A 155 -16.02 -11.10 10.32
N THR A 156 -16.72 -10.71 11.38
CA THR A 156 -16.14 -10.32 12.67
C THR A 156 -16.34 -11.36 13.77
N ASP A 157 -17.17 -12.36 13.51
CA ASP A 157 -17.47 -13.44 14.45
C ASP A 157 -16.99 -14.79 13.91
N TYR A 158 -16.31 -15.56 14.74
CA TYR A 158 -15.72 -16.83 14.35
C TYR A 158 -16.77 -17.91 14.06
N GLN A 159 -17.89 -17.94 14.82
CA GLN A 159 -18.95 -18.92 14.58
C GLN A 159 -19.66 -18.62 13.25
N VAL A 160 -19.93 -17.35 12.97
CA VAL A 160 -20.48 -16.92 11.66
C VAL A 160 -19.56 -17.31 10.52
N PHE A 161 -18.24 -17.23 10.72
CA PHE A 161 -17.28 -17.71 9.75
C PHE A 161 -17.40 -19.23 9.54
N CYS A 162 -17.42 -20.01 10.61
CA CYS A 162 -17.55 -21.46 10.54
C CYS A 162 -18.84 -21.89 9.82
N ASP A 163 -19.96 -21.22 10.13
CA ASP A 163 -21.26 -21.50 9.49
C ASP A 163 -21.22 -21.15 7.99
N ALA A 164 -20.55 -20.06 7.60
CA ALA A 164 -20.42 -19.65 6.22
C ALA A 164 -19.49 -20.57 5.40
N MET A 165 -18.58 -21.29 6.06
CA MET A 165 -17.61 -22.19 5.41
C MET A 165 -18.14 -23.60 5.16
N GLN A 166 -19.38 -23.91 5.55
CA GLN A 166 -19.98 -25.22 5.30
C GLN A 166 -20.19 -25.42 3.81
N SER A 167 -19.36 -26.25 3.18
CA SER A 167 -19.46 -26.65 1.75
C SER A 167 -19.16 -25.53 0.73
N VAL A 168 -18.27 -24.60 1.03
CA VAL A 168 -17.89 -23.49 0.12
C VAL A 168 -16.39 -23.37 0.02
N ALA A 169 -15.87 -23.38 -1.22
CA ALA A 169 -14.49 -22.98 -1.47
C ALA A 169 -14.36 -21.46 -1.38
N ALA A 170 -13.41 -20.97 -0.59
CA ALA A 170 -13.24 -19.54 -0.35
C ALA A 170 -11.77 -19.12 -0.23
N VAL A 171 -11.51 -17.85 -0.52
CA VAL A 171 -10.28 -17.17 -0.15
C VAL A 171 -10.55 -16.28 1.05
N VAL A 172 -9.82 -16.49 2.12
CA VAL A 172 -9.94 -15.71 3.36
C VAL A 172 -8.71 -14.84 3.54
N LYS A 173 -8.93 -13.54 3.77
CA LYS A 173 -7.84 -12.56 3.84
C LYS A 173 -7.91 -11.78 5.15
N ALA A 174 -6.75 -11.53 5.75
CA ALA A 174 -6.65 -10.59 6.86
C ALA A 174 -6.93 -9.16 6.38
N PRO A 175 -7.57 -8.30 7.19
CA PRO A 175 -7.85 -6.90 6.86
C PRO A 175 -6.59 -6.13 6.44
N TRP A 176 -5.51 -6.27 7.19
CA TRP A 176 -4.21 -5.66 6.90
C TRP A 176 -3.15 -6.74 6.74
N SER A 177 -2.60 -6.85 5.55
CA SER A 177 -1.48 -7.74 5.23
C SER A 177 -0.97 -7.45 3.82
N SER A 178 0.28 -7.81 3.56
CA SER A 178 0.91 -7.68 2.25
C SER A 178 1.52 -8.98 1.75
N SER A 179 1.88 -9.02 0.48
CA SER A 179 2.67 -10.08 -0.17
C SER A 179 2.11 -11.51 0.03
N GLY A 180 0.78 -11.66 0.09
CA GLY A 180 0.10 -12.95 0.23
C GLY A 180 0.18 -13.59 1.62
N ARG A 181 0.89 -13.01 2.57
CA ARG A 181 1.08 -13.60 3.92
C ARG A 181 -0.21 -13.71 4.74
N GLY A 182 -1.14 -12.78 4.52
CA GLY A 182 -2.44 -12.74 5.17
C GLY A 182 -3.56 -13.34 4.31
N VAL A 183 -3.28 -14.35 3.50
CA VAL A 183 -4.26 -15.01 2.64
C VAL A 183 -4.25 -16.51 2.93
N ARG A 184 -5.44 -17.10 3.02
CA ARG A 184 -5.64 -18.55 3.16
C ARG A 184 -6.69 -19.01 2.16
N TYR A 185 -6.42 -20.17 1.56
CA TYR A 185 -7.33 -20.84 0.63
C TYR A 185 -8.04 -21.96 1.39
N PHE A 186 -9.34 -21.97 1.29
CA PHE A 186 -10.20 -23.04 1.83
C PHE A 186 -10.81 -23.75 0.65
N LEU A 187 -10.49 -25.02 0.49
CA LEU A 187 -11.07 -25.91 -0.52
C LEU A 187 -12.24 -26.68 0.10
N GLU A 188 -13.17 -27.13 -0.75
CA GLU A 188 -14.40 -27.80 -0.29
C GLU A 188 -14.14 -29.01 0.63
N ASP A 189 -13.07 -29.74 0.37
CA ASP A 189 -12.74 -30.99 1.08
C ASP A 189 -11.50 -30.89 2.01
N GLU A 190 -10.84 -29.73 2.08
CA GLU A 190 -9.64 -29.52 2.91
C GLU A 190 -9.91 -28.53 4.05
N HIS A 191 -10.15 -29.05 5.23
CA HIS A 191 -10.30 -28.26 6.44
C HIS A 191 -9.06 -28.36 7.32
N SER A 192 -8.09 -27.50 7.07
CA SER A 192 -6.90 -27.42 7.90
C SER A 192 -7.21 -26.74 9.22
N GLU A 193 -7.02 -27.43 10.34
CA GLU A 193 -7.16 -26.87 11.70
C GLU A 193 -6.30 -25.61 11.88
N ASN A 194 -5.09 -25.62 11.31
CA ASN A 194 -4.20 -24.46 11.33
C ASN A 194 -4.80 -23.24 10.62
N ALA A 195 -5.55 -23.44 9.53
CA ALA A 195 -6.23 -22.35 8.83
C ALA A 195 -7.37 -21.76 9.66
N TYR A 196 -8.17 -22.59 10.33
CA TYR A 196 -9.23 -22.14 11.24
C TYR A 196 -8.67 -21.41 12.46
N ASN A 197 -7.59 -21.92 13.05
CA ASN A 197 -6.89 -21.26 14.16
C ASN A 197 -6.33 -19.90 13.72
N TRP A 198 -5.81 -19.79 12.49
CA TRP A 198 -5.34 -18.52 11.93
C TRP A 198 -6.52 -17.52 11.78
N VAL A 199 -7.69 -17.96 11.31
CA VAL A 199 -8.89 -17.10 11.21
C VAL A 199 -9.30 -16.59 12.59
N SER A 200 -9.44 -17.48 13.57
CA SER A 200 -9.78 -17.11 14.95
C SER A 200 -8.83 -16.05 15.51
N ASN A 201 -7.52 -16.27 15.33
CA ASN A 201 -6.51 -15.31 15.78
C ASN A 201 -6.58 -13.98 15.00
N THR A 202 -6.86 -14.01 13.70
CA THR A 202 -6.98 -12.81 12.89
C THR A 202 -8.19 -11.98 13.31
N ILE A 203 -9.34 -12.62 13.54
CA ILE A 203 -10.54 -11.95 14.07
C ILE A 203 -10.22 -11.29 15.41
N ARG A 204 -9.56 -12.01 16.31
CA ARG A 204 -9.20 -11.48 17.63
C ARG A 204 -8.24 -10.30 17.57
N LEU A 205 -7.25 -10.32 16.64
CA LEU A 205 -6.19 -9.32 16.58
C LEU A 205 -6.52 -8.13 15.66
N GLN A 206 -7.24 -8.38 14.57
CA GLN A 206 -7.54 -7.36 13.55
C GLN A 206 -9.03 -7.02 13.44
N GLY A 207 -9.89 -7.65 14.27
CA GLY A 207 -11.33 -7.36 14.34
C GLY A 207 -12.18 -8.12 13.33
N GLY A 208 -11.61 -8.88 12.41
CA GLY A 208 -12.35 -9.66 11.41
C GLY A 208 -11.48 -10.25 10.32
N VAL A 209 -12.12 -10.92 9.38
CA VAL A 209 -11.53 -11.45 8.15
C VAL A 209 -12.41 -11.10 6.96
N MET A 210 -11.79 -10.96 5.80
CA MET A 210 -12.49 -10.91 4.51
C MET A 210 -12.68 -12.32 3.98
N MET A 211 -13.86 -12.63 3.50
CA MET A 211 -14.19 -13.88 2.83
C MET A 211 -14.67 -13.59 1.41
N GLU A 212 -14.06 -14.24 0.44
CA GLU A 212 -14.34 -14.09 -0.98
C GLU A 212 -14.49 -15.47 -1.62
N PRO A 213 -15.31 -15.64 -2.68
CA PRO A 213 -15.33 -16.88 -3.45
C PRO A 213 -13.96 -17.22 -4.02
N LEU A 214 -13.64 -18.50 -4.06
CA LEU A 214 -12.42 -18.96 -4.76
C LEU A 214 -12.72 -19.05 -6.26
N TYR A 215 -12.10 -18.16 -7.04
CA TYR A 215 -12.20 -18.16 -8.49
C TYR A 215 -11.01 -18.88 -9.13
N ASN A 216 -11.29 -19.57 -10.25
CA ASN A 216 -10.23 -20.11 -11.11
C ASN A 216 -9.66 -18.98 -11.98
N LYS A 217 -8.78 -18.18 -11.38
CA LYS A 217 -8.20 -17.01 -12.01
C LYS A 217 -7.16 -17.35 -13.08
N VAL A 218 -7.18 -16.62 -14.18
CA VAL A 218 -6.23 -16.75 -15.29
C VAL A 218 -5.11 -15.72 -15.17
N LYS A 219 -5.43 -14.52 -14.70
CA LYS A 219 -4.49 -13.39 -14.59
C LYS A 219 -4.79 -12.54 -13.38
N ASP A 220 -3.74 -12.16 -12.66
CA ASP A 220 -3.80 -11.13 -11.60
C ASP A 220 -3.27 -9.79 -12.15
N PHE A 221 -3.90 -8.70 -11.76
CA PHE A 221 -3.40 -7.35 -12.02
C PHE A 221 -3.92 -6.38 -10.94
N GLY A 222 -3.23 -5.26 -10.78
CA GLY A 222 -3.65 -4.12 -9.99
C GLY A 222 -3.95 -2.92 -10.88
N MET A 223 -4.62 -1.94 -10.30
CA MET A 223 -4.85 -0.62 -10.86
C MET A 223 -4.38 0.39 -9.81
N GLU A 224 -3.51 1.30 -10.21
CA GLU A 224 -2.92 2.28 -9.31
C GLU A 224 -3.68 3.61 -9.45
N PHE A 225 -4.00 4.21 -8.31
CA PHE A 225 -4.70 5.49 -8.23
C PHE A 225 -3.97 6.44 -7.29
N ARG A 226 -4.12 7.73 -7.54
CA ARG A 226 -3.62 8.80 -6.68
C ARG A 226 -4.75 9.76 -6.35
N ARG A 227 -4.87 10.13 -5.08
CA ARG A 227 -5.68 11.28 -4.66
C ARG A 227 -4.77 12.49 -4.52
N ASP A 228 -5.15 13.61 -5.11
CA ASP A 228 -4.45 14.90 -4.96
C ASP A 228 -4.94 15.69 -3.71
N CYS A 229 -4.34 16.85 -3.50
CA CYS A 229 -4.71 17.74 -2.38
C CYS A 229 -6.13 18.30 -2.49
N ASP A 230 -6.69 18.37 -3.69
CA ASP A 230 -8.06 18.86 -3.94
C ASP A 230 -9.09 17.74 -3.79
N GLY A 231 -8.65 16.54 -3.44
CA GLY A 231 -9.49 15.37 -3.24
C GLY A 231 -9.82 14.60 -4.51
N LYS A 232 -9.33 15.03 -5.67
CA LYS A 232 -9.53 14.37 -6.94
C LYS A 232 -8.71 13.08 -7.02
N VAL A 233 -9.31 12.02 -7.54
CA VAL A 233 -8.64 10.73 -7.77
C VAL A 233 -8.29 10.60 -9.26
N GLU A 234 -7.05 10.24 -9.52
CA GLU A 234 -6.49 10.02 -10.86
C GLU A 234 -6.00 8.59 -11.00
N TYR A 235 -6.35 7.94 -12.08
CA TYR A 235 -5.77 6.65 -12.48
C TYR A 235 -4.33 6.83 -12.96
N LEU A 236 -3.39 6.06 -12.39
CA LEU A 236 -1.96 6.13 -12.72
C LEU A 236 -1.50 5.03 -13.68
N GLY A 237 -2.23 3.93 -13.76
CA GLY A 237 -1.87 2.85 -14.66
C GLY A 237 -2.10 1.45 -14.10
N LEU A 238 -1.83 0.46 -14.95
CA LEU A 238 -1.90 -0.96 -14.59
C LEU A 238 -0.62 -1.43 -13.89
N SER A 239 -0.80 -2.30 -12.91
CA SER A 239 0.25 -3.09 -12.28
C SER A 239 0.02 -4.56 -12.64
N LEU A 240 0.76 -5.08 -13.63
CA LEU A 240 0.69 -6.48 -14.03
C LEU A 240 1.73 -7.27 -13.25
N PHE A 241 1.29 -8.12 -12.35
CA PHE A 241 2.16 -8.91 -11.51
C PHE A 241 1.95 -10.42 -11.67
N GLN A 242 2.91 -11.17 -11.19
CA GLN A 242 2.90 -12.63 -11.18
C GLN A 242 2.83 -13.13 -9.74
N THR A 243 2.10 -14.22 -9.57
CA THR A 243 2.01 -14.93 -8.30
C THR A 243 2.34 -16.40 -8.50
N GLN A 244 3.03 -16.98 -7.53
CA GLN A 244 3.26 -18.44 -7.46
C GLN A 244 2.78 -18.94 -6.09
N ASN A 245 1.85 -19.89 -6.09
CA ASN A 245 1.22 -20.38 -4.86
C ASN A 245 0.62 -19.26 -3.97
N GLY A 246 0.06 -18.22 -4.62
CA GLY A 246 -0.51 -17.06 -3.94
C GLY A 246 0.51 -16.03 -3.44
N ALA A 247 1.81 -16.31 -3.54
CA ALA A 247 2.86 -15.36 -3.20
C ALA A 247 3.25 -14.52 -4.43
N TYR A 248 3.45 -13.22 -4.22
CA TYR A 248 3.95 -12.30 -5.24
C TYR A 248 5.39 -12.66 -5.64
N THR A 249 5.65 -12.71 -6.94
CA THR A 249 6.98 -13.07 -7.49
C THR A 249 7.61 -11.97 -8.36
N GLY A 250 6.87 -10.97 -8.76
CA GLY A 250 7.40 -9.84 -9.51
C GLY A 250 6.37 -9.11 -10.37
N ASN A 251 6.73 -7.92 -10.86
CA ASN A 251 5.94 -7.09 -11.77
C ASN A 251 6.51 -7.10 -13.19
N ILE A 252 5.63 -6.86 -14.16
CA ILE A 252 6.02 -6.60 -15.54
C ILE A 252 6.27 -5.10 -15.68
N LEU A 253 7.51 -4.73 -15.98
CA LEU A 253 7.90 -3.36 -16.30
C LEU A 253 7.69 -3.14 -17.79
N ALA A 254 6.68 -2.36 -18.15
CA ALA A 254 6.32 -2.01 -19.51
C ALA A 254 5.53 -0.70 -19.53
N THR A 255 5.37 -0.10 -20.70
CA THR A 255 4.49 1.06 -20.88
C THR A 255 3.04 0.69 -20.60
N GLU A 256 2.22 1.68 -20.28
CA GLU A 256 0.80 1.48 -20.06
C GLU A 256 0.11 0.87 -21.30
N SER A 257 0.47 1.32 -22.50
CA SER A 257 -0.04 0.76 -23.77
C SER A 257 0.25 -0.74 -23.88
N VAL A 258 1.49 -1.16 -23.64
CA VAL A 258 1.90 -2.57 -23.70
C VAL A 258 1.16 -3.39 -22.62
N LYS A 259 1.03 -2.86 -21.40
CA LYS A 259 0.28 -3.53 -20.33
C LYS A 259 -1.20 -3.70 -20.69
N ARG A 260 -1.82 -2.67 -21.28
CA ARG A 260 -3.19 -2.72 -21.76
C ARG A 260 -3.37 -3.73 -22.88
N ASP A 261 -2.45 -3.79 -23.86
CA ASP A 261 -2.47 -4.80 -24.93
C ASP A 261 -2.35 -6.24 -24.39
N MET A 262 -1.51 -6.42 -23.37
CA MET A 262 -1.38 -7.72 -22.69
C MET A 262 -2.67 -8.11 -21.97
N LEU A 263 -3.30 -7.18 -21.25
CA LEU A 263 -4.53 -7.43 -20.50
C LEU A 263 -5.75 -7.56 -21.43
N GLY A 264 -5.77 -6.84 -22.55
CA GLY A 264 -6.83 -6.87 -23.55
C GLY A 264 -7.08 -8.24 -24.20
N LYS A 265 -6.15 -9.20 -24.02
CA LYS A 265 -6.32 -10.61 -24.39
C LYS A 265 -7.29 -11.37 -23.49
N TYR A 266 -7.58 -10.84 -22.31
CA TYR A 266 -8.37 -11.49 -21.24
C TYR A 266 -9.63 -10.69 -20.90
N VAL A 267 -9.60 -9.36 -21.03
CA VAL A 267 -10.71 -8.48 -20.69
C VAL A 267 -10.89 -7.40 -21.76
N SER A 268 -12.13 -7.04 -22.05
CA SER A 268 -12.42 -5.91 -22.95
C SER A 268 -11.84 -4.60 -22.40
N LEU A 269 -11.11 -3.86 -23.23
CA LEU A 269 -10.56 -2.56 -22.85
C LEU A 269 -11.65 -1.54 -22.53
N GLU A 270 -12.81 -1.62 -23.20
CA GLU A 270 -13.98 -0.79 -22.91
C GLU A 270 -14.52 -1.06 -21.49
N LEU A 271 -14.60 -2.34 -21.08
CA LEU A 271 -14.97 -2.70 -19.72
C LEU A 271 -13.95 -2.19 -18.71
N LEU A 272 -12.65 -2.32 -19.02
CA LEU A 272 -11.57 -1.82 -18.17
C LEU A 272 -11.69 -0.32 -17.96
N ASP A 273 -11.91 0.47 -19.02
CA ASP A 273 -12.06 1.93 -18.96
C ASP A 273 -13.32 2.34 -18.17
N ASN A 274 -14.42 1.60 -18.35
CA ASN A 274 -15.64 1.82 -17.58
C ASN A 274 -15.41 1.58 -16.08
N VAL A 275 -14.76 0.47 -15.72
CA VAL A 275 -14.43 0.14 -14.33
C VAL A 275 -13.46 1.17 -13.76
N THR A 276 -12.45 1.61 -14.52
CA THR A 276 -11.50 2.66 -14.10
C THR A 276 -12.23 3.94 -13.73
N SER A 277 -13.09 4.45 -14.61
CA SER A 277 -13.82 5.70 -14.37
C SER A 277 -14.80 5.61 -13.18
N ARG A 278 -15.32 4.41 -12.90
CA ARG A 278 -16.13 4.16 -11.70
C ARG A 278 -15.28 4.17 -10.45
N LEU A 279 -14.12 3.51 -10.48
CA LEU A 279 -13.19 3.49 -9.37
C LEU A 279 -12.73 4.90 -9.01
N GLU A 280 -12.39 5.76 -9.97
CA GLU A 280 -12.02 7.14 -9.70
C GLU A 280 -13.10 7.85 -8.86
N ARG A 281 -14.36 7.80 -9.31
CA ARG A 281 -15.48 8.43 -8.60
C ARG A 281 -15.74 7.84 -7.21
N GLU A 282 -15.77 6.51 -7.09
CA GLU A 282 -16.06 5.86 -5.82
C GLU A 282 -14.92 6.04 -4.81
N LEU A 283 -13.68 6.11 -5.29
CA LEU A 283 -12.53 6.41 -4.44
C LEU A 283 -12.52 7.87 -3.97
N GLU A 284 -12.96 8.84 -4.80
CA GLU A 284 -13.15 10.23 -4.36
C GLU A 284 -14.15 10.30 -3.20
N VAL A 285 -15.27 9.59 -3.30
CA VAL A 285 -16.27 9.49 -2.22
C VAL A 285 -15.69 8.81 -0.99
N LEU A 286 -15.01 7.69 -1.16
CA LEU A 286 -14.40 6.92 -0.06
C LEU A 286 -13.36 7.74 0.70
N PHE A 287 -12.53 8.48 -0.02
CA PHE A 287 -11.45 9.28 0.56
C PHE A 287 -11.85 10.69 0.96
N SER A 288 -13.11 11.10 0.74
CA SER A 288 -13.60 12.43 1.18
C SER A 288 -13.56 12.62 2.70
N ALA A 289 -13.51 11.53 3.47
CA ALA A 289 -13.37 11.58 4.93
C ALA A 289 -11.93 11.88 5.41
N LEU A 290 -10.92 11.82 4.51
CA LEU A 290 -9.56 12.22 4.87
C LEU A 290 -9.48 13.75 5.00
N PRO A 291 -8.82 14.26 6.05
CA PRO A 291 -8.63 15.71 6.20
C PRO A 291 -7.89 16.29 4.99
N ASP A 292 -8.39 17.41 4.44
CA ASP A 292 -7.83 18.07 3.26
C ASP A 292 -6.41 18.62 3.51
N GLU A 293 -6.10 19.01 4.73
CA GLU A 293 -4.85 19.68 5.09
C GLU A 293 -3.58 18.80 5.01
N LYS A 294 -3.75 17.48 4.89
CA LYS A 294 -2.62 16.54 4.88
C LYS A 294 -2.94 15.34 4.00
N ALA A 295 -3.50 15.59 2.81
CA ALA A 295 -3.59 14.57 1.80
C ALA A 295 -2.20 13.97 1.62
N LEU A 296 -2.03 12.75 2.08
CA LEU A 296 -0.81 11.98 1.94
C LEU A 296 -0.67 11.67 0.46
N GLU A 297 -0.05 12.61 -0.25
CA GLU A 297 0.29 12.42 -1.66
C GLU A 297 1.19 11.20 -1.76
N ASN A 298 0.61 10.08 -2.13
CA ASN A 298 1.40 8.94 -2.55
C ASN A 298 1.93 9.20 -3.97
N GLN A 299 2.76 10.25 -4.11
CA GLN A 299 3.46 10.61 -5.35
C GLN A 299 4.62 9.65 -5.63
N THR A 300 4.87 8.73 -4.73
CA THR A 300 6.08 7.92 -4.67
C THR A 300 6.29 7.11 -5.93
N LEU A 301 5.27 6.37 -6.37
CA LEU A 301 5.40 5.48 -7.53
C LEU A 301 5.53 6.27 -8.84
N LYS A 302 4.75 7.33 -9.03
CA LYS A 302 4.84 8.17 -10.24
C LYS A 302 6.21 8.82 -10.36
N ARG A 303 6.72 9.43 -9.28
CA ARG A 303 8.06 10.04 -9.27
C ARG A 303 9.17 9.00 -9.52
N LEU A 304 9.02 7.79 -8.96
CA LEU A 304 9.95 6.70 -9.21
C LEU A 304 9.93 6.28 -10.68
N LEU A 305 8.75 6.08 -11.27
CA LEU A 305 8.60 5.72 -12.68
C LEU A 305 9.11 6.82 -13.62
N ASP A 306 8.80 8.10 -13.33
CA ASP A 306 9.28 9.24 -14.09
C ASP A 306 10.82 9.32 -14.07
N ARG A 307 11.44 9.02 -12.95
CA ARG A 307 12.91 9.09 -12.79
C ARG A 307 13.67 7.88 -13.32
N LEU A 308 13.02 6.73 -13.37
CA LEU A 308 13.58 5.55 -14.03
C LEU A 308 13.44 5.61 -15.56
N GLY A 309 12.91 6.72 -16.11
CA GLY A 309 12.67 6.85 -17.55
C GLY A 309 11.55 5.92 -18.05
N LEU A 310 10.75 5.35 -17.12
CA LEU A 310 9.66 4.40 -17.42
C LEU A 310 8.31 5.12 -17.55
N ASN A 311 8.32 6.44 -17.74
CA ASN A 311 7.10 7.21 -17.92
C ASN A 311 6.47 6.90 -19.28
N SER A 312 5.13 6.74 -19.30
CA SER A 312 4.34 6.34 -20.46
C SER A 312 4.47 7.26 -21.70
N GLU A 313 5.05 8.45 -21.54
CA GLU A 313 5.26 9.39 -22.65
C GLU A 313 6.61 9.24 -23.37
N ARG A 314 7.52 8.38 -22.88
CA ARG A 314 8.89 8.22 -23.43
C ARG A 314 9.31 6.78 -23.75
N LEU A 315 8.41 5.80 -23.59
CA LEU A 315 8.66 4.41 -23.98
C LEU A 315 7.78 4.05 -25.22
#